data_d663a426eef25fc9009ce5eec86a3669
#
_entry.id   d663a426eef25fc9009ce5eec86a3669
#
_cell.length_a   1.000
_cell.length_b   1.000
_cell.length_c   1.000
_cell.angle_alpha   90.00
_cell.angle_beta   90.00
_cell.angle_gamma   90.00
#
_symmetry.space_group_name_H-M   'P 1'
#
loop_
_entity.id
_entity.type
_entity.pdbx_description
1 polymer ?
#
loop_
_entity_poly.entity_id
_entity_poly.type
_entity_poly.pdbx_seq_one_letter_code
_entity_poly.pdbx_strand_id
1 'polypeptide(L)'
;MKVIGIALSDEYTDISLYREEYTYRFPTLLSRERKGDRFYIGEEAYKKNLDGGVILVDKILSLFKKKGSATISETCYDAKELLGIFLENLLLEGERRVQGREIPEEEGKDTLVLSVRDA
;
A
#
# COMPACT_ATOMS: atom_id res chain seq x y z
N MET A 1 -2.10 22.37 -1.99
CA MET A 1 -2.56 21.15 -2.68
C MET A 1 -1.49 20.09 -2.68
N LYS A 2 -1.89 18.88 -2.55
CA LYS A 2 -1.00 17.71 -2.57
C LYS A 2 -1.26 16.89 -3.83
N VAL A 3 -0.25 16.69 -4.67
CA VAL A 3 -0.34 15.76 -5.80
C VAL A 3 0.31 14.45 -5.36
N ILE A 4 -0.45 13.38 -5.37
CA ILE A 4 0.00 12.06 -4.99
C ILE A 4 -0.04 11.16 -6.22
N GLY A 5 1.11 10.60 -6.59
CA GLY A 5 1.21 9.61 -7.65
C GLY A 5 1.47 8.24 -7.05
N ILE A 6 0.76 7.24 -7.51
CA ILE A 6 0.98 5.85 -7.11
C ILE A 6 1.16 5.01 -8.37
N ALA A 7 2.30 4.33 -8.46
CA ALA A 7 2.58 3.39 -9.54
C ALA A 7 2.59 1.98 -8.93
N LEU A 8 1.56 1.21 -9.26
CA LEU A 8 1.26 -0.09 -8.65
C LEU A 8 1.70 -1.23 -9.55
N SER A 9 2.45 -2.18 -9.00
CA SER A 9 2.74 -3.47 -9.63
C SER A 9 2.73 -4.56 -8.58
N ASP A 10 2.81 -5.83 -9.01
CA ASP A 10 2.80 -6.96 -8.08
C ASP A 10 4.01 -7.02 -7.18
N GLU A 11 5.15 -6.50 -7.61
CA GLU A 11 6.39 -6.59 -6.84
C GLU A 11 6.64 -5.34 -6.00
N TYR A 12 6.49 -4.17 -6.60
CA TYR A 12 6.77 -2.89 -5.96
C TYR A 12 5.71 -1.88 -6.27
N THR A 13 5.47 -1.00 -5.31
CA THR A 13 4.59 0.15 -5.46
C THR A 13 5.38 1.39 -5.11
N ASP A 14 5.40 2.34 -6.04
CA ASP A 14 6.02 3.64 -5.82
C ASP A 14 4.93 4.65 -5.46
N ILE A 15 5.17 5.43 -4.42
CA ILE A 15 4.32 6.56 -4.06
C ILE A 15 5.16 7.83 -4.16
N SER A 16 4.64 8.83 -4.86
CA SER A 16 5.26 10.15 -4.93
C SER A 16 4.30 11.20 -4.38
N LEU A 17 4.84 12.12 -3.60
CA LEU A 17 4.07 13.18 -2.96
C LEU A 17 4.65 14.54 -3.37
N TYR A 18 3.79 15.54 -3.41
CA TYR A 18 4.18 16.91 -3.73
C TYR A 18 4.91 17.03 -5.06
N ARG A 19 4.28 16.51 -6.14
CA ARG A 19 4.82 16.52 -7.51
C ARG A 19 6.20 15.89 -7.60
N GLU A 20 6.32 14.69 -7.03
CA GLU A 20 7.54 13.89 -7.05
C GLU A 20 8.70 14.45 -6.22
N GLU A 21 8.45 15.47 -5.40
CA GLU A 21 9.48 15.96 -4.45
C GLU A 21 9.89 14.86 -3.47
N TYR A 22 8.94 14.03 -3.04
CA TYR A 22 9.18 12.88 -2.17
C TYR A 22 8.65 11.62 -2.83
N THR A 23 9.54 10.68 -3.14
CA THR A 23 9.18 9.41 -3.75
C THR A 23 9.71 8.26 -2.90
N TYR A 24 8.84 7.30 -2.61
CA TYR A 24 9.18 6.13 -1.81
C TYR A 24 8.72 4.88 -2.53
N ARG A 25 9.52 3.81 -2.41
CA ARG A 25 9.18 2.50 -2.97
C ARG A 25 8.91 1.52 -1.86
N PHE A 26 7.84 0.77 -2.00
CA PHE A 26 7.43 -0.27 -1.06
C PHE A 26 7.26 -1.59 -1.79
N PRO A 27 7.70 -2.72 -1.20
CA PRO A 27 7.22 -4.01 -1.68
C PRO A 27 5.69 -4.05 -1.65
N THR A 28 5.07 -4.60 -2.67
CA THR A 28 3.60 -4.72 -2.74
C THR A 28 3.17 -5.94 -1.92
N LEU A 29 3.29 -5.81 -0.61
CA LEU A 29 3.00 -6.85 0.36
C LEU A 29 2.03 -6.31 1.42
N LEU A 30 1.09 -7.15 1.80
CA LEU A 30 0.12 -6.86 2.85
C LEU A 30 0.11 -8.04 3.80
N SER A 31 0.10 -7.78 5.10
CA SER A 31 -0.08 -8.85 6.08
C SER A 31 -1.06 -8.40 7.15
N ARG A 32 -1.68 -9.37 7.79
CA ARG A 32 -2.62 -9.13 8.89
C ARG A 32 -2.30 -10.07 10.04
N GLU A 33 -2.44 -9.58 11.26
CA GLU A 33 -2.29 -10.39 12.45
C GLU A 33 -3.25 -11.59 12.42
N ARG A 34 -2.73 -12.77 12.80
CA ARG A 34 -3.56 -13.98 12.88
C ARG A 34 -4.65 -13.87 13.94
N LYS A 35 -4.33 -13.25 15.06
CA LYS A 35 -5.22 -13.11 16.23
C LYS A 35 -5.66 -11.68 16.49
N GLY A 36 -5.51 -10.81 15.51
CA GLY A 36 -5.88 -9.42 15.61
C GLY A 36 -6.45 -8.92 14.31
N ASP A 37 -6.62 -7.64 14.20
CA ASP A 37 -7.15 -7.00 13.00
C ASP A 37 -6.18 -6.01 12.37
N ARG A 38 -4.96 -5.92 12.90
CA ARG A 38 -3.97 -4.96 12.41
C ARG A 38 -3.32 -5.44 11.13
N PHE A 39 -3.23 -4.52 10.17
CA PHE A 39 -2.56 -4.74 8.90
C PHE A 39 -1.19 -4.08 8.86
N TYR A 40 -0.29 -4.67 8.10
CA TYR A 40 1.04 -4.14 7.83
C TYR A 40 1.29 -4.16 6.33
N ILE A 41 2.09 -3.24 5.84
CA ILE A 41 2.43 -3.16 4.42
C ILE A 41 3.93 -3.13 4.21
N GLY A 42 4.35 -3.47 2.97
CA GLY A 42 5.73 -3.34 2.53
C GLY A 42 6.70 -4.21 3.32
N GLU A 43 7.84 -3.65 3.66
CA GLU A 43 8.88 -4.38 4.39
C GLU A 43 8.43 -4.80 5.78
N GLU A 44 7.62 -3.99 6.45
CA GLU A 44 7.09 -4.34 7.75
C GLU A 44 6.20 -5.59 7.67
N ALA A 45 5.38 -5.68 6.62
CA ALA A 45 4.57 -6.88 6.38
C ALA A 45 5.44 -8.12 6.23
N TYR A 46 6.53 -8.00 5.49
CA TYR A 46 7.48 -9.09 5.31
C TYR A 46 8.17 -9.49 6.62
N LYS A 47 8.64 -8.51 7.37
CA LYS A 47 9.31 -8.76 8.66
C LYS A 47 8.38 -9.43 9.66
N LYS A 48 7.13 -8.99 9.73
CA LYS A 48 6.14 -9.63 10.61
C LYS A 48 5.85 -11.06 10.18
N ASN A 49 5.87 -11.34 8.88
CA ASN A 49 5.70 -12.69 8.37
C ASN A 49 6.84 -13.61 8.79
N LEU A 50 8.06 -13.11 8.83
CA LEU A 50 9.21 -13.89 9.33
C LEU A 50 9.03 -14.26 10.81
N ASP A 51 8.40 -13.41 11.59
CA ASP A 51 8.10 -13.66 13.00
C ASP A 51 6.94 -14.65 13.21
N GLY A 52 6.18 -14.95 12.15
CA GLY A 52 5.13 -15.96 12.17
C GLY A 52 3.78 -15.51 12.74
N GLY A 53 3.66 -14.28 13.19
CA GLY A 53 2.43 -13.78 13.82
C GLY A 53 1.36 -13.25 12.88
N VAL A 54 1.61 -13.30 11.57
CA VAL A 54 0.73 -12.73 10.56
C VAL A 54 0.53 -13.69 9.40
N ILE A 55 -0.46 -13.39 8.56
CA ILE A 55 -0.66 -14.03 7.26
C ILE A 55 -0.29 -13.01 6.19
N LEU A 56 0.62 -13.39 5.31
CA LEU A 56 1.11 -12.53 4.23
C LEU A 56 0.29 -12.75 2.97
N VAL A 57 -0.08 -11.65 2.32
CA VAL A 57 -0.71 -11.65 1.01
C VAL A 57 0.20 -10.90 0.04
N ASP A 58 0.63 -11.57 -1.00
CA ASP A 58 1.42 -10.97 -2.08
C ASP A 58 0.61 -10.95 -3.37
N LYS A 59 1.16 -10.33 -4.40
CA LYS A 59 0.54 -10.27 -5.75
C LYS A 59 -0.92 -9.79 -5.72
N ILE A 60 -1.17 -8.78 -4.92
CA ILE A 60 -2.52 -8.22 -4.74
C ILE A 60 -3.11 -7.74 -6.06
N LEU A 61 -2.29 -7.15 -6.93
CA LEU A 61 -2.74 -6.67 -8.22
C LEU A 61 -3.20 -7.80 -9.14
N SER A 62 -2.44 -8.90 -9.19
CA SER A 62 -2.83 -10.09 -9.95
C SER A 62 -4.11 -10.69 -9.39
N LEU A 63 -4.23 -10.75 -8.08
CA LEU A 63 -5.43 -11.23 -7.40
C LEU A 63 -6.64 -10.35 -7.77
N PHE A 64 -6.46 -9.05 -7.79
CA PHE A 64 -7.50 -8.10 -8.18
C PHE A 64 -7.94 -8.32 -9.64
N LYS A 65 -6.98 -8.49 -10.56
CA LYS A 65 -7.27 -8.73 -11.97
C LYS A 65 -8.08 -10.02 -12.18
N LYS A 66 -7.86 -11.02 -11.35
CA LYS A 66 -8.58 -12.30 -11.41
C LYS A 66 -9.88 -12.29 -10.63
N LYS A 67 -10.24 -11.19 -10.01
CA LYS A 67 -11.40 -11.08 -9.12
C LYS A 67 -11.36 -12.13 -8.00
N GLY A 68 -10.15 -12.40 -7.51
CA GLY A 68 -9.93 -13.39 -6.48
C GLY A 68 -10.20 -12.88 -5.08
N SER A 69 -9.96 -13.75 -4.13
CA SER A 69 -10.11 -13.44 -2.71
C SER A 69 -9.04 -14.17 -1.90
N ALA A 70 -8.85 -13.71 -0.67
CA ALA A 70 -7.95 -14.36 0.27
C ALA A 70 -8.64 -14.44 1.64
N THR A 71 -8.45 -15.55 2.32
CA THR A 71 -8.98 -15.72 3.68
C THR A 71 -7.85 -15.56 4.68
N ILE A 72 -8.05 -14.63 5.60
CA ILE A 72 -7.11 -14.38 6.69
C ILE A 72 -7.83 -14.73 7.98
N SER A 73 -7.33 -15.78 8.65
CA SER A 73 -8.03 -16.40 9.76
C SER A 73 -9.44 -16.82 9.31
N GLU A 74 -10.49 -16.38 9.93
CA GLU A 74 -11.85 -16.76 9.53
C GLU A 74 -12.54 -15.71 8.64
N THR A 75 -11.81 -14.67 8.25
CA THR A 75 -12.37 -13.57 7.45
C THR A 75 -11.92 -13.69 6.01
N CYS A 76 -12.88 -13.70 5.10
CA CYS A 76 -12.62 -13.69 3.66
C CYS A 76 -12.65 -12.25 3.16
N TYR A 77 -11.57 -11.84 2.49
CA TYR A 77 -11.46 -10.54 1.86
C TYR A 77 -11.44 -10.72 0.35
N ASP A 78 -12.21 -9.93 -0.39
CA ASP A 78 -12.02 -9.88 -1.84
C ASP A 78 -10.79 -9.01 -2.16
N ALA A 79 -10.28 -9.16 -3.38
CA ALA A 79 -9.07 -8.46 -3.78
C ALA A 79 -9.25 -6.94 -3.79
N LYS A 80 -10.47 -6.46 -4.06
CA LYS A 80 -10.77 -5.02 -4.02
C LYS A 80 -10.61 -4.47 -2.61
N GLU A 81 -11.11 -5.19 -1.61
CA GLU A 81 -10.95 -4.81 -0.20
C GLU A 81 -9.48 -4.80 0.21
N LEU A 82 -8.74 -5.83 -0.18
CA LEU A 82 -7.31 -5.93 0.14
C LEU A 82 -6.51 -4.81 -0.51
N LEU A 83 -6.80 -4.51 -1.77
CA LEU A 83 -6.14 -3.43 -2.48
C LEU A 83 -6.45 -2.08 -1.83
N GLY A 84 -7.70 -1.85 -1.44
CA GLY A 84 -8.11 -0.65 -0.72
C GLY A 84 -7.37 -0.48 0.60
N ILE A 85 -7.24 -1.55 1.38
CA ILE A 85 -6.50 -1.55 2.64
C ILE A 85 -5.02 -1.24 2.40
N PHE A 86 -4.43 -1.86 1.38
CA PHE A 86 -3.03 -1.61 1.02
C PHE A 86 -2.81 -0.13 0.65
N LEU A 87 -3.64 0.41 -0.24
CA LEU A 87 -3.50 1.79 -0.69
C LEU A 87 -3.73 2.79 0.44
N GLU A 88 -4.71 2.56 1.30
CA GLU A 88 -4.97 3.42 2.45
C GLU A 88 -3.77 3.48 3.39
N ASN A 89 -3.21 2.34 3.72
CA ASN A 89 -2.02 2.27 4.57
C ASN A 89 -0.78 2.85 3.88
N LEU A 90 -0.69 2.70 2.57
CA LEU A 90 0.38 3.29 1.78
C LEU A 90 0.36 4.81 1.85
N LEU A 91 -0.83 5.42 1.72
CA LEU A 91 -0.99 6.87 1.82
C LEU A 91 -0.59 7.38 3.20
N LEU A 92 -1.03 6.69 4.25
CA LEU A 92 -0.67 7.05 5.62
C LEU A 92 0.84 6.97 5.86
N GLU A 93 1.47 5.91 5.39
CA GLU A 93 2.91 5.72 5.54
C GLU A 93 3.70 6.75 4.74
N GLY A 94 3.25 7.09 3.54
CA GLY A 94 3.87 8.13 2.73
C GLY A 94 3.82 9.49 3.41
N GLU A 95 2.68 9.85 3.97
CA GLU A 95 2.53 11.11 4.70
C GLU A 95 3.39 11.12 5.96
N ARG A 96 3.48 10.01 6.66
CA ARG A 96 4.32 9.91 7.85
C ARG A 96 5.80 10.14 7.52
N ARG A 97 6.27 9.65 6.37
CA ARG A 97 7.67 9.78 5.97
C ARG A 97 8.07 11.20 5.60
N VAL A 98 7.12 12.03 5.13
CA VAL A 98 7.39 13.43 4.83
C VAL A 98 7.14 14.35 6.01
N GLN A 99 6.61 13.84 7.11
CA GLN A 99 6.32 14.62 8.30
C GLN A 99 7.60 15.24 8.87
N GLY A 100 7.57 16.53 9.13
CA GLY A 100 8.74 17.27 9.61
C GLY A 100 9.74 17.68 8.53
N ARG A 101 9.48 17.32 7.27
CA ARG A 101 10.30 17.76 6.14
C ARG A 101 9.72 19.03 5.54
N GLU A 102 10.54 19.73 4.76
CA GLU A 102 10.09 20.91 4.03
C GLU A 102 9.10 20.47 2.95
N ILE A 103 7.91 21.06 2.99
CA ILE A 103 6.83 20.72 2.06
C ILE A 103 6.60 21.90 1.14
N PRO A 104 6.66 21.72 -0.21
CA PRO A 104 6.35 22.78 -1.15
C PRO A 104 4.91 23.27 -0.99
N GLU A 105 4.71 24.59 -1.10
CA GLU A 105 3.37 25.13 -1.16
C GLU A 105 2.78 24.83 -2.53
N GLU A 106 1.63 24.21 -2.53
CA GLU A 106 0.90 23.91 -3.75
C GLU A 106 -0.52 24.48 -3.64
N GLU A 107 -0.97 25.12 -4.72
CA GLU A 107 -2.31 25.68 -4.79
C GLU A 107 -3.26 24.70 -5.50
N GLY A 108 -4.54 24.74 -5.13
CA GLY A 108 -5.59 23.97 -5.76
C GLY A 108 -6.03 22.78 -4.93
N LYS A 109 -6.65 21.82 -5.59
CA LYS A 109 -7.19 20.61 -4.94
C LYS A 109 -6.15 19.51 -4.87
N ASP A 110 -6.23 18.68 -3.83
CA ASP A 110 -5.45 17.46 -3.77
C ASP A 110 -5.82 16.55 -4.93
N THR A 111 -4.82 15.98 -5.56
CA THR A 111 -5.00 15.13 -6.74
C THR A 111 -4.29 13.80 -6.52
N LEU A 112 -5.00 12.73 -6.80
CA LEU A 112 -4.43 11.38 -6.77
C LEU A 112 -4.34 10.86 -8.21
N VAL A 113 -3.15 10.44 -8.61
CA VAL A 113 -2.90 9.81 -9.90
C VAL A 113 -2.46 8.38 -9.65
N LEU A 114 -3.26 7.43 -10.11
CA LEU A 114 -2.97 6.01 -9.97
C LEU A 114 -2.61 5.43 -11.32
N SER A 115 -1.45 4.80 -11.41
CA SER A 115 -1.06 4.03 -12.59
C SER A 115 -0.78 2.59 -12.21
N VAL A 116 -1.07 1.67 -13.12
CA VAL A 116 -0.87 0.24 -12.94
C VAL A 116 0.15 -0.22 -13.95
N ARG A 117 1.18 -0.92 -13.47
CA ARG A 117 2.21 -1.48 -14.33
C ARG A 117 2.00 -2.98 -14.43
N ASP A 118 2.02 -3.49 -15.65
CA ASP A 118 2.05 -4.93 -15.84
C ASP A 118 3.45 -5.43 -15.51
N ALA A 119 3.48 -6.39 -14.61
CA ALA A 119 4.73 -7.00 -14.19
C ALA A 119 5.30 -7.90 -15.28
#